data_456ab2ac7d8302d4593553201cb83b63
#
_entry.id   456ab2ac7d8302d4593553201cb83b63
#
_cell.length_a   1.000
_cell.length_b   1.000
_cell.length_c   1.000
_cell.angle_alpha   90.00
_cell.angle_beta   90.00
_cell.angle_gamma   90.00
#
_symmetry.space_group_name_H-M   'P 1'
#
loop_
_entity.id
_entity.type
_entity.pdbx_description
1 polymer ?
#
loop_
_entity_poly.entity_id
_entity_poly.type
_entity_poly.pdbx_seq_one_letter_code
_entity_poly.pdbx_strand_id
1 'polypeptide(L)'
;MAFDLIIRGGTVVDGTGTPGYQADVAIAQGRIVEVGKMRDSAERVIDGSGLIVTPGFIDPHTHYDAQICWDPLITCSSWHGVTTVVMGNCGVGLAPCKPAEREVAAWNLVHVEAIPYDVLNKGITWDWETFPQYMDAAQRRGLGINVGFLAALSPFRHFAMGEEAMTRAATEAETAQIRTLLRETIAAGAFGFSLTVMPQHVGYKGQPLACRLASHEELRSYAGVLREAGHGVVEIALTRQPSGLSDQEYMLLDLLSHASERPVTWLNLRDRDDAPDAWSETLTKAAPLLDRGCRPQVAARPLIIEFNLRNPFLFGSMNSIKPAFGDRSVDELKQFYAGAEFRRAFRGELGRRAVLRDIWDRAKIKEASKPALKALEWKSVAEIARERNADPVDIFFDLSIEDELSLTFMMPVLDINEERVARKFSDPRTMIGISDGGAHVDMLCNAGYPTYLIGKFVRRKQALTLEHAVKRITSEPARFFGMSDRGELRPGLAADITIFDFDRIDSPERPEVRRDFPGGGRRLVTQADGIEYTIVNGKVLYDRGRHTGALPGRVLRSGPATARR
;
A
#
# COMPACT_ATOMS: atom_id res chain seq x y z
N MET A 1 22.42 30.27 17.51
CA MET A 1 21.07 30.44 16.95
C MET A 1 20.09 29.71 17.87
N ALA A 2 18.92 30.26 18.13
CA ALA A 2 17.93 29.51 18.88
C ALA A 2 17.41 28.38 17.97
N PHE A 3 17.31 27.18 18.49
CA PHE A 3 16.69 26.05 17.77
C PHE A 3 15.16 26.17 17.82
N ASP A 4 14.48 25.69 16.77
CA ASP A 4 13.02 25.66 16.75
C ASP A 4 12.49 24.56 17.71
N LEU A 5 13.19 23.41 17.74
CA LEU A 5 12.84 22.27 18.56
C LEU A 5 14.08 21.51 19.02
N ILE A 6 14.10 21.07 20.28
CA ILE A 6 15.08 20.09 20.78
C ILE A 6 14.34 18.90 21.37
N ILE A 7 14.74 17.68 20.99
CA ILE A 7 14.35 16.44 21.65
C ILE A 7 15.49 16.07 22.59
N ARG A 8 15.23 15.98 23.91
CA ARG A 8 16.28 15.76 24.92
C ARG A 8 16.27 14.35 25.48
N GLY A 9 17.46 13.80 25.66
CA GLY A 9 17.71 12.60 26.46
C GLY A 9 17.08 11.33 25.93
N GLY A 10 16.74 11.27 24.64
CA GLY A 10 16.19 10.08 24.00
C GLY A 10 17.25 9.03 23.63
N THR A 11 16.83 7.80 23.46
CA THR A 11 17.66 6.77 22.81
C THR A 11 17.51 6.92 21.30
N VAL A 12 18.53 7.45 20.65
CA VAL A 12 18.55 7.66 19.20
C VAL A 12 18.89 6.34 18.49
N VAL A 13 17.98 5.89 17.62
CA VAL A 13 18.19 4.81 16.65
C VAL A 13 18.14 5.44 15.27
N ASP A 14 19.29 5.79 14.74
CA ASP A 14 19.48 6.78 13.68
C ASP A 14 19.11 6.32 12.25
N GLY A 15 18.67 5.08 12.07
CA GLY A 15 18.29 4.52 10.76
C GLY A 15 19.46 3.91 9.97
N THR A 16 20.69 3.98 10.47
CA THR A 16 21.85 3.35 9.80
C THR A 16 21.96 1.85 10.06
N GLY A 17 21.33 1.38 11.14
CA GLY A 17 21.45 0.02 11.65
C GLY A 17 22.56 -0.15 12.69
N THR A 18 23.20 0.94 13.11
CA THR A 18 24.15 0.93 14.24
C THR A 18 23.41 0.90 15.58
N PRO A 19 24.03 0.40 16.67
CA PRO A 19 23.41 0.36 17.98
C PRO A 19 22.89 1.73 18.44
N GLY A 20 21.72 1.76 19.08
CA GLY A 20 21.14 2.96 19.65
C GLY A 20 22.02 3.61 20.72
N TYR A 21 21.95 4.93 20.85
CA TYR A 21 22.74 5.71 21.78
C TYR A 21 21.96 6.89 22.38
N GLN A 22 22.35 7.34 23.56
CA GLN A 22 21.71 8.49 24.24
C GLN A 22 22.20 9.81 23.65
N ALA A 23 21.26 10.60 23.13
CA ALA A 23 21.58 11.92 22.58
C ALA A 23 20.36 12.84 22.58
N ASP A 24 20.61 14.13 22.41
CA ASP A 24 19.62 15.14 22.05
C ASP A 24 19.62 15.30 20.53
N VAL A 25 18.48 15.74 19.96
CA VAL A 25 18.35 16.07 18.54
C VAL A 25 17.84 17.50 18.44
N ALA A 26 18.66 18.39 17.83
CA ALA A 26 18.29 19.79 17.60
C ALA A 26 17.82 20.00 16.16
N ILE A 27 16.76 20.79 16.03
CA ILE A 27 16.06 21.05 14.79
C ILE A 27 15.94 22.57 14.60
N ALA A 28 16.29 23.05 13.41
CA ALA A 28 16.05 24.41 12.96
C ALA A 28 15.67 24.42 11.48
N GLN A 29 14.71 25.24 11.10
CA GLN A 29 14.23 25.44 9.74
C GLN A 29 13.82 24.12 9.04
N GLY A 30 13.24 23.21 9.82
CA GLY A 30 12.76 21.92 9.31
C GLY A 30 13.86 20.87 9.07
N ARG A 31 15.10 21.14 9.52
CA ARG A 31 16.24 20.22 9.36
C ARG A 31 16.85 19.87 10.71
N ILE A 32 17.42 18.67 10.78
CA ILE A 32 18.30 18.28 11.88
C ILE A 32 19.59 19.08 11.73
N VAL A 33 19.98 19.81 12.78
CA VAL A 33 21.21 20.60 12.78
C VAL A 33 22.29 19.98 13.63
N GLU A 34 21.92 19.26 14.69
CA GLU A 34 22.87 18.59 15.58
C GLU A 34 22.25 17.35 16.20
N VAL A 35 23.06 16.32 16.41
CA VAL A 35 22.73 15.12 17.19
C VAL A 35 23.87 14.89 18.19
N GLY A 36 23.59 15.00 19.48
CA GLY A 36 24.62 14.90 20.53
C GLY A 36 24.12 15.48 21.84
N LYS A 37 25.04 15.71 22.80
CA LYS A 37 24.68 16.35 24.07
C LYS A 37 24.70 17.87 23.93
N MET A 38 23.59 18.51 24.22
CA MET A 38 23.42 19.96 24.08
C MET A 38 23.01 20.62 25.40
N ARG A 39 23.43 21.89 25.54
CA ARG A 39 23.00 22.76 26.67
C ARG A 39 22.12 23.92 26.19
N ASP A 40 21.96 24.03 24.88
CA ASP A 40 21.27 25.13 24.23
C ASP A 40 19.77 25.14 24.55
N SER A 41 19.12 26.27 24.33
CA SER A 41 17.67 26.45 24.44
C SER A 41 17.01 26.33 23.04
N ALA A 42 15.73 26.03 23.04
CA ALA A 42 14.89 26.01 21.84
C ALA A 42 13.53 26.67 22.15
N GLU A 43 12.80 27.03 21.10
CA GLU A 43 11.42 27.50 21.25
C GLU A 43 10.52 26.44 21.90
N ARG A 44 10.76 25.16 21.52
CA ARG A 44 10.09 23.99 22.10
C ARG A 44 11.11 22.93 22.51
N VAL A 45 10.88 22.32 23.67
CA VAL A 45 11.67 21.15 24.11
C VAL A 45 10.71 19.98 24.33
N ILE A 46 11.07 18.82 23.76
CA ILE A 46 10.41 17.54 24.01
C ILE A 46 11.34 16.73 24.91
N ASP A 47 10.81 16.27 26.05
CA ASP A 47 11.51 15.30 26.90
C ASP A 47 11.40 13.91 26.23
N GLY A 48 12.52 13.40 25.76
CA GLY A 48 12.66 12.09 25.16
C GLY A 48 13.18 11.02 26.12
N SER A 49 13.34 11.35 27.40
CA SER A 49 13.87 10.41 28.40
C SER A 49 13.04 9.13 28.48
N GLY A 50 13.69 7.98 28.32
CA GLY A 50 13.03 6.66 28.26
C GLY A 50 12.36 6.34 26.93
N LEU A 51 12.35 7.26 25.95
CA LEU A 51 11.75 7.06 24.64
C LEU A 51 12.80 6.75 23.57
N ILE A 52 12.36 6.08 22.52
CA ILE A 52 13.14 5.84 21.31
C ILE A 52 12.87 6.96 20.30
N VAL A 53 13.96 7.52 19.76
CA VAL A 53 13.92 8.58 18.73
C VAL A 53 14.48 8.02 17.44
N THR A 54 13.65 7.96 16.39
CA THR A 54 14.01 7.38 15.09
C THR A 54 13.75 8.37 13.96
N PRO A 55 14.33 8.16 12.77
CA PRO A 55 13.79 8.78 11.56
C PRO A 55 12.30 8.42 11.42
N GLY A 56 11.52 9.30 10.82
CA GLY A 56 10.14 9.01 10.47
C GLY A 56 10.04 7.84 9.49
N PHE A 57 9.07 6.97 9.70
CA PHE A 57 8.90 5.79 8.87
C PHE A 57 8.47 6.17 7.46
N ILE A 58 8.92 5.38 6.48
CA ILE A 58 8.62 5.57 5.06
C ILE A 58 7.84 4.35 4.57
N ASP A 59 6.64 4.60 4.05
CA ASP A 59 5.79 3.57 3.47
C ASP A 59 5.90 3.60 1.95
N PRO A 60 6.55 2.62 1.33
CA PRO A 60 6.86 2.63 -0.09
C PRO A 60 5.71 2.18 -0.99
N HIS A 61 4.60 1.70 -0.42
CA HIS A 61 3.50 1.15 -1.21
C HIS A 61 2.13 1.47 -0.63
N THR A 62 1.50 2.50 -1.19
CA THR A 62 0.18 3.01 -0.77
C THR A 62 -0.67 3.41 -1.96
N HIS A 63 -1.99 3.56 -1.72
CA HIS A 63 -3.02 3.93 -2.69
C HIS A 63 -3.89 5.09 -2.17
N TYR A 64 -3.26 6.09 -1.57
CA TYR A 64 -3.95 7.29 -1.10
C TYR A 64 -4.37 8.26 -2.21
N ASP A 65 -4.31 7.84 -3.48
CA ASP A 65 -4.53 8.67 -4.66
C ASP A 65 -5.86 9.42 -4.63
N ALA A 66 -6.93 8.77 -4.18
CA ALA A 66 -8.21 9.43 -3.97
C ALA A 66 -8.31 10.08 -2.57
N GLN A 67 -7.86 9.37 -1.53
CA GLN A 67 -8.01 9.81 -0.15
C GLN A 67 -7.33 11.15 0.12
N ILE A 68 -6.23 11.46 -0.56
CA ILE A 68 -5.52 12.74 -0.46
C ILE A 68 -6.42 13.96 -0.80
N CYS A 69 -7.54 13.75 -1.49
CA CYS A 69 -8.49 14.81 -1.81
C CYS A 69 -9.32 15.25 -0.61
N TRP A 70 -9.53 14.39 0.40
CA TRP A 70 -10.39 14.66 1.56
C TRP A 70 -9.72 14.42 2.92
N ASP A 71 -8.61 13.72 2.96
CA ASP A 71 -7.87 13.43 4.18
C ASP A 71 -6.40 13.89 4.05
N PRO A 72 -6.12 15.16 4.37
CA PRO A 72 -4.75 15.70 4.28
C PRO A 72 -3.78 15.06 5.28
N LEU A 73 -4.29 14.37 6.31
CA LEU A 73 -3.45 13.70 7.30
C LEU A 73 -2.94 12.34 6.83
N ILE A 74 -3.50 11.80 5.72
CA ILE A 74 -3.14 10.47 5.18
C ILE A 74 -3.27 9.39 6.26
N THR A 75 -4.45 9.35 6.88
CA THR A 75 -4.75 8.36 7.92
C THR A 75 -5.07 6.99 7.28
N CYS A 76 -4.66 5.84 7.85
CA CYS A 76 -4.05 5.73 9.20
C CYS A 76 -2.51 5.73 9.19
N SER A 77 -1.81 5.75 8.07
CA SER A 77 -0.34 5.66 8.05
C SER A 77 0.31 6.68 9.00
N SER A 78 -0.16 7.93 8.98
CA SER A 78 0.38 9.00 9.85
C SER A 78 0.25 8.74 11.36
N TRP A 79 -0.74 7.94 11.79
CA TRP A 79 -0.90 7.58 13.20
C TRP A 79 0.19 6.61 13.69
N HIS A 80 0.78 5.86 12.77
CA HIS A 80 1.79 4.83 13.05
C HIS A 80 3.24 5.33 12.91
N GLY A 81 3.44 6.66 12.98
CA GLY A 81 4.77 7.25 12.86
C GLY A 81 5.31 7.32 11.42
N VAL A 82 4.48 7.05 10.42
CA VAL A 82 4.83 7.26 9.02
C VAL A 82 4.86 8.75 8.75
N THR A 83 5.97 9.23 8.21
CA THR A 83 6.18 10.65 7.83
C THR A 83 6.25 10.84 6.32
N THR A 84 6.38 9.74 5.58
CA THR A 84 6.46 9.76 4.11
C THR A 84 5.77 8.53 3.54
N VAL A 85 4.92 8.74 2.53
CA VAL A 85 4.31 7.65 1.74
C VAL A 85 4.67 7.79 0.27
N VAL A 86 4.72 6.67 -0.45
CA VAL A 86 4.79 6.64 -1.92
C VAL A 86 3.49 6.05 -2.44
N MET A 87 2.79 6.79 -3.31
CA MET A 87 1.51 6.38 -3.89
C MET A 87 1.52 6.39 -5.41
N GLY A 88 0.42 5.92 -6.03
CA GLY A 88 0.35 5.67 -7.46
C GLY A 88 0.93 4.31 -7.84
N ASN A 89 0.86 3.33 -6.95
CA ASN A 89 1.35 1.96 -7.16
C ASN A 89 0.42 1.15 -8.09
N CYS A 90 0.84 -0.03 -8.48
CA CYS A 90 0.06 -1.02 -9.24
C CYS A 90 -0.54 -0.53 -10.57
N GLY A 91 -0.07 0.60 -11.11
CA GLY A 91 -0.56 1.14 -12.39
C GLY A 91 -1.99 1.66 -12.36
N VAL A 92 -2.58 1.87 -11.18
CA VAL A 92 -3.90 2.47 -10.97
C VAL A 92 -3.77 3.82 -10.27
N GLY A 93 -4.54 4.82 -10.69
CA GLY A 93 -4.47 6.18 -10.13
C GLY A 93 -5.45 7.12 -10.82
N LEU A 94 -5.38 8.42 -10.49
CA LEU A 94 -6.35 9.45 -10.90
C LEU A 94 -5.78 10.50 -11.86
N ALA A 95 -4.52 10.39 -12.25
CA ALA A 95 -3.88 11.37 -13.11
C ALA A 95 -2.89 10.74 -14.11
N PRO A 96 -2.76 11.29 -15.32
CA PRO A 96 -3.58 12.37 -15.90
C PRO A 96 -5.02 11.91 -16.16
N CYS A 97 -6.01 12.83 -16.18
CA CYS A 97 -7.41 12.47 -16.37
C CYS A 97 -8.19 13.59 -17.05
N LYS A 98 -8.68 13.35 -18.27
CA LYS A 98 -9.62 14.25 -18.93
C LYS A 98 -11.01 14.17 -18.28
N PRO A 99 -11.84 15.21 -18.38
CA PRO A 99 -13.20 15.17 -17.84
C PRO A 99 -14.02 13.94 -18.28
N ALA A 100 -13.88 13.53 -19.54
CA ALA A 100 -14.58 12.38 -20.10
C ALA A 100 -14.13 11.02 -19.50
N GLU A 101 -12.93 10.96 -18.91
CA GLU A 101 -12.34 9.71 -18.37
C GLU A 101 -12.52 9.57 -16.85
N ARG A 102 -13.13 10.55 -16.17
CA ARG A 102 -13.26 10.57 -14.70
C ARG A 102 -14.04 9.38 -14.17
N GLU A 103 -15.10 8.97 -14.86
CA GLU A 103 -15.89 7.81 -14.50
C GLU A 103 -15.07 6.51 -14.58
N VAL A 104 -14.31 6.35 -15.68
CA VAL A 104 -13.41 5.19 -15.87
C VAL A 104 -12.35 5.13 -14.76
N ALA A 105 -11.73 6.28 -14.44
CA ALA A 105 -10.73 6.36 -13.38
C ALA A 105 -11.32 5.99 -12.01
N ALA A 106 -12.51 6.50 -11.67
CA ALA A 106 -13.19 6.18 -10.43
C ALA A 106 -13.54 4.68 -10.35
N TRP A 107 -14.13 4.09 -11.38
CA TRP A 107 -14.47 2.67 -11.40
C TRP A 107 -13.24 1.75 -11.37
N ASN A 108 -12.11 2.15 -11.94
CA ASN A 108 -10.86 1.40 -11.80
C ASN A 108 -10.45 1.31 -10.33
N LEU A 109 -10.55 2.40 -9.55
CA LEU A 109 -10.29 2.37 -8.10
C LEU A 109 -11.33 1.55 -7.32
N VAL A 110 -12.61 1.58 -7.73
CA VAL A 110 -13.64 0.72 -7.12
C VAL A 110 -13.26 -0.76 -7.26
N HIS A 111 -12.85 -1.16 -8.45
CA HIS A 111 -12.65 -2.58 -8.75
C HIS A 111 -11.28 -3.10 -8.31
N VAL A 112 -10.23 -2.26 -8.34
CA VAL A 112 -8.87 -2.68 -7.97
C VAL A 112 -8.60 -2.44 -6.49
N GLU A 113 -8.99 -1.25 -5.98
CA GLU A 113 -8.68 -0.83 -4.61
C GLU A 113 -9.86 -0.99 -3.65
N ALA A 114 -11.01 -1.49 -4.15
CA ALA A 114 -12.22 -1.69 -3.36
C ALA A 114 -12.66 -0.44 -2.57
N ILE A 115 -12.53 0.74 -3.17
CA ILE A 115 -13.03 2.00 -2.60
C ILE A 115 -14.47 2.19 -3.10
N PRO A 116 -15.48 2.38 -2.24
CA PRO A 116 -16.86 2.55 -2.69
C PRO A 116 -17.04 3.74 -3.64
N TYR A 117 -17.78 3.55 -4.74
CA TYR A 117 -18.00 4.58 -5.76
C TYR A 117 -18.54 5.90 -5.20
N ASP A 118 -19.52 5.81 -4.27
CA ASP A 118 -20.10 6.99 -3.62
C ASP A 118 -19.08 7.82 -2.84
N VAL A 119 -18.09 7.16 -2.23
CA VAL A 119 -16.98 7.84 -1.54
C VAL A 119 -16.13 8.61 -2.54
N LEU A 120 -15.76 7.96 -3.65
CA LEU A 120 -14.97 8.58 -4.71
C LEU A 120 -15.70 9.75 -5.35
N ASN A 121 -16.96 9.55 -5.71
CA ASN A 121 -17.78 10.58 -6.37
C ASN A 121 -18.00 11.83 -5.50
N LYS A 122 -18.08 11.67 -4.17
CA LYS A 122 -18.23 12.77 -3.22
C LYS A 122 -16.91 13.39 -2.77
N GLY A 123 -15.83 12.59 -2.77
CA GLY A 123 -14.54 12.99 -2.20
C GLY A 123 -13.57 13.58 -3.21
N ILE A 124 -13.61 13.18 -4.48
CA ILE A 124 -12.64 13.64 -5.47
C ILE A 124 -13.10 14.99 -6.06
N THR A 125 -12.22 15.98 -6.01
CA THR A 125 -12.53 17.36 -6.47
C THR A 125 -12.27 17.58 -7.96
N TRP A 126 -11.47 16.73 -8.60
CA TRP A 126 -11.12 16.78 -10.03
C TRP A 126 -10.62 18.17 -10.51
N ASP A 127 -9.80 18.84 -9.72
CA ASP A 127 -9.20 20.15 -10.02
C ASP A 127 -7.85 20.05 -10.77
N TRP A 128 -7.70 19.00 -11.56
CA TRP A 128 -6.55 18.71 -12.43
C TRP A 128 -6.99 17.97 -13.70
N GLU A 129 -6.15 18.03 -14.72
CA GLU A 129 -6.18 17.17 -15.91
C GLU A 129 -4.82 16.47 -16.13
N THR A 130 -3.71 17.19 -15.90
CA THR A 130 -2.37 16.62 -16.04
C THR A 130 -1.83 16.10 -14.72
N PHE A 131 -0.82 15.25 -14.80
CA PHE A 131 -0.18 14.72 -13.58
C PHE A 131 0.54 15.80 -12.75
N PRO A 132 1.30 16.75 -13.35
CA PRO A 132 1.85 17.88 -12.59
C PRO A 132 0.79 18.71 -11.85
N GLN A 133 -0.37 18.96 -12.50
CA GLN A 133 -1.49 19.66 -11.85
C GLN A 133 -2.04 18.88 -10.65
N TYR A 134 -2.11 17.55 -10.72
CA TYR A 134 -2.52 16.69 -9.61
C TYR A 134 -1.54 16.79 -8.43
N MET A 135 -0.22 16.73 -8.68
CA MET A 135 0.80 16.94 -7.65
C MET A 135 0.67 18.32 -6.99
N ASP A 136 0.46 19.36 -7.80
CA ASP A 136 0.29 20.73 -7.28
C ASP A 136 -1.04 20.90 -6.52
N ALA A 137 -2.11 20.24 -6.96
CA ALA A 137 -3.39 20.22 -6.24
C ALA A 137 -3.25 19.56 -4.86
N ALA A 138 -2.53 18.44 -4.76
CA ALA A 138 -2.21 17.81 -3.47
C ALA A 138 -1.43 18.77 -2.54
N GLN A 139 -0.41 19.46 -3.07
CA GLN A 139 0.37 20.43 -2.28
C GLN A 139 -0.49 21.62 -1.80
N ARG A 140 -1.37 22.15 -2.65
CA ARG A 140 -2.24 23.30 -2.30
C ARG A 140 -3.24 22.97 -1.19
N ARG A 141 -3.72 21.73 -1.10
CA ARG A 141 -4.65 21.30 -0.04
C ARG A 141 -4.00 21.25 1.33
N GLY A 142 -2.66 21.21 1.38
CA GLY A 142 -1.90 20.94 2.60
C GLY A 142 -1.83 19.45 2.90
N LEU A 143 -0.72 19.05 3.50
CA LEU A 143 -0.41 17.64 3.78
C LEU A 143 0.10 17.51 5.21
N GLY A 144 -0.37 16.51 5.94
CA GLY A 144 0.16 16.17 7.27
C GLY A 144 1.54 15.53 7.16
N ILE A 145 1.70 14.60 6.23
CA ILE A 145 2.96 13.89 5.96
C ILE A 145 3.43 14.12 4.53
N ASN A 146 4.66 13.75 4.25
CA ASN A 146 5.25 13.88 2.92
C ASN A 146 4.68 12.82 1.97
N VAL A 147 4.52 13.18 0.70
CA VAL A 147 4.00 12.30 -0.34
C VAL A 147 4.93 12.28 -1.55
N GLY A 148 5.40 11.10 -1.93
CA GLY A 148 6.03 10.82 -3.21
C GLY A 148 5.03 10.17 -4.17
N PHE A 149 5.13 10.48 -5.46
CA PHE A 149 4.23 9.96 -6.49
C PHE A 149 4.94 9.06 -7.49
N LEU A 150 4.31 7.93 -7.82
CA LEU A 150 4.59 7.18 -9.04
C LEU A 150 3.52 7.50 -10.10
N ALA A 151 3.93 7.59 -11.35
CA ALA A 151 3.03 7.74 -12.48
C ALA A 151 2.34 6.40 -12.78
N ALA A 152 1.13 6.22 -12.31
CA ALA A 152 0.34 5.02 -12.59
C ALA A 152 0.00 4.93 -14.08
N LEU A 153 0.44 3.89 -14.79
CA LEU A 153 0.43 3.85 -16.26
C LEU A 153 -0.96 3.76 -16.89
N SER A 154 -1.97 3.20 -16.20
CA SER A 154 -3.32 3.08 -16.79
C SER A 154 -3.95 4.44 -17.11
N PRO A 155 -3.95 5.48 -16.24
CA PRO A 155 -4.41 6.81 -16.58
C PRO A 155 -3.73 7.42 -17.79
N PHE A 156 -2.43 7.21 -17.98
CA PHE A 156 -1.69 7.75 -19.13
C PHE A 156 -2.19 7.13 -20.45
N ARG A 157 -2.47 5.82 -20.43
CA ARG A 157 -3.04 5.13 -21.59
C ARG A 157 -4.46 5.60 -21.87
N HIS A 158 -5.31 5.75 -20.86
CA HIS A 158 -6.65 6.32 -21.04
C HIS A 158 -6.59 7.75 -21.60
N PHE A 159 -5.70 8.58 -21.08
CA PHE A 159 -5.56 9.96 -21.54
C PHE A 159 -5.19 10.08 -23.02
N ALA A 160 -4.38 9.15 -23.53
CA ALA A 160 -3.96 9.14 -24.95
C ALA A 160 -4.92 8.39 -25.87
N MET A 161 -5.53 7.30 -25.40
CA MET A 161 -6.25 6.32 -26.23
C MET A 161 -7.76 6.25 -25.94
N GLY A 162 -8.25 6.91 -24.86
CA GLY A 162 -9.63 6.76 -24.42
C GLY A 162 -9.97 5.32 -24.03
N GLU A 163 -11.19 4.87 -24.39
CA GLU A 163 -11.66 3.50 -24.09
C GLU A 163 -10.84 2.39 -24.79
N GLU A 164 -10.20 2.67 -25.93
CA GLU A 164 -9.38 1.70 -26.64
C GLU A 164 -8.16 1.22 -25.83
N ALA A 165 -7.75 2.00 -24.83
CA ALA A 165 -6.69 1.62 -23.90
C ALA A 165 -6.94 0.29 -23.18
N MET A 166 -8.22 -0.12 -23.04
CA MET A 166 -8.64 -1.36 -22.39
C MET A 166 -8.77 -2.56 -23.35
N THR A 167 -8.53 -2.36 -24.65
CA THR A 167 -8.81 -3.40 -25.67
C THR A 167 -7.61 -3.76 -26.52
N ARG A 168 -6.62 -2.88 -26.64
CA ARG A 168 -5.45 -3.06 -27.50
C ARG A 168 -4.17 -2.41 -26.97
N ALA A 169 -3.05 -2.80 -27.56
CA ALA A 169 -1.78 -2.09 -27.42
C ALA A 169 -1.87 -0.69 -28.07
N ALA A 170 -1.02 0.25 -27.61
CA ALA A 170 -0.91 1.57 -28.21
C ALA A 170 -0.22 1.51 -29.57
N THR A 171 -0.66 2.37 -30.49
CA THR A 171 0.05 2.64 -31.74
C THR A 171 1.37 3.39 -31.44
N GLU A 172 2.22 3.51 -32.44
CA GLU A 172 3.48 4.25 -32.33
C GLU A 172 3.28 5.71 -31.95
N ALA A 173 2.25 6.36 -32.52
CA ALA A 173 1.88 7.74 -32.22
C ALA A 173 1.36 7.91 -30.77
N GLU A 174 0.49 7.01 -30.32
CA GLU A 174 -0.02 6.98 -28.94
C GLU A 174 1.11 6.71 -27.94
N THR A 175 2.00 5.77 -28.26
CA THR A 175 3.21 5.47 -27.45
C THR A 175 4.09 6.71 -27.31
N ALA A 176 4.31 7.48 -28.40
CA ALA A 176 5.06 8.73 -28.37
C ALA A 176 4.38 9.80 -27.52
N GLN A 177 3.04 9.89 -27.58
CA GLN A 177 2.26 10.80 -26.73
C GLN A 177 2.36 10.45 -25.27
N ILE A 178 2.16 9.17 -24.90
CA ILE A 178 2.27 8.68 -23.51
C ILE A 178 3.68 8.93 -22.98
N ARG A 179 4.70 8.66 -23.81
CA ARG A 179 6.10 8.93 -23.47
C ARG A 179 6.36 10.40 -23.15
N THR A 180 5.75 11.32 -23.90
CA THR A 180 5.85 12.77 -23.66
C THR A 180 5.22 13.13 -22.32
N LEU A 181 4.01 12.65 -22.02
CA LEU A 181 3.34 12.85 -20.74
C LEU A 181 4.14 12.30 -19.55
N LEU A 182 4.74 11.11 -19.70
CA LEU A 182 5.63 10.54 -18.68
C LEU A 182 6.87 11.41 -18.46
N ARG A 183 7.49 11.92 -19.53
CA ARG A 183 8.66 12.81 -19.43
C ARG A 183 8.32 14.09 -18.65
N GLU A 184 7.18 14.72 -18.94
CA GLU A 184 6.69 15.88 -18.20
C GLU A 184 6.45 15.56 -16.72
N THR A 185 5.88 14.40 -16.44
CA THR A 185 5.60 13.91 -15.09
C THR A 185 6.89 13.65 -14.29
N ILE A 186 7.88 13.00 -14.90
CA ILE A 186 9.19 12.76 -14.26
C ILE A 186 9.93 14.08 -14.06
N ALA A 187 9.89 14.99 -15.02
CA ALA A 187 10.46 16.33 -14.88
C ALA A 187 9.78 17.16 -13.78
N ALA A 188 8.47 16.96 -13.55
CA ALA A 188 7.75 17.56 -12.42
C ALA A 188 8.13 16.94 -11.06
N GLY A 189 8.88 15.85 -11.05
CA GLY A 189 9.44 15.23 -9.84
C GLY A 189 8.76 13.96 -9.38
N ALA A 190 8.01 13.26 -10.21
CA ALA A 190 7.55 11.92 -9.87
C ALA A 190 8.72 10.96 -9.66
N PHE A 191 8.56 9.99 -8.76
CA PHE A 191 9.61 9.04 -8.38
C PHE A 191 9.75 7.87 -9.37
N GLY A 192 9.05 7.90 -10.47
CA GLY A 192 9.07 6.86 -11.48
C GLY A 192 7.65 6.57 -11.98
N PHE A 193 7.44 5.36 -12.47
CA PHE A 193 6.11 4.93 -12.89
C PHE A 193 5.78 3.53 -12.38
N SER A 194 4.48 3.21 -12.40
CA SER A 194 3.98 1.91 -11.95
C SER A 194 3.08 1.25 -12.98
N LEU A 195 3.00 -0.07 -12.92
CA LEU A 195 2.11 -0.89 -13.75
C LEU A 195 1.71 -2.19 -13.05
N THR A 196 0.76 -2.90 -13.64
CA THR A 196 0.38 -4.26 -13.22
C THR A 196 0.24 -5.19 -14.40
N VAL A 197 0.53 -6.46 -14.19
CA VAL A 197 0.15 -7.56 -15.07
C VAL A 197 -0.70 -8.61 -14.34
N MET A 198 -1.13 -8.31 -13.12
CA MET A 198 -1.98 -9.20 -12.32
C MET A 198 -3.34 -9.41 -13.00
N PRO A 199 -3.75 -10.67 -13.21
CA PRO A 199 -5.08 -10.98 -13.80
C PRO A 199 -6.25 -10.46 -12.95
N GLN A 200 -6.06 -10.32 -11.64
CA GLN A 200 -7.06 -9.84 -10.68
C GLN A 200 -7.34 -8.34 -10.81
N HIS A 201 -6.39 -7.56 -11.33
CA HIS A 201 -6.57 -6.13 -11.56
C HIS A 201 -7.46 -5.91 -12.79
N VAL A 202 -8.75 -6.00 -12.54
CA VAL A 202 -9.82 -5.79 -13.50
C VAL A 202 -10.40 -4.40 -13.24
N GLY A 203 -10.58 -3.62 -14.29
CA GLY A 203 -11.06 -2.24 -14.20
C GLY A 203 -12.51 -2.07 -14.68
N TYR A 204 -12.78 -0.88 -15.19
CA TYR A 204 -14.09 -0.45 -15.67
C TYR A 204 -14.74 -1.49 -16.61
N LYS A 205 -16.05 -1.74 -16.42
CA LYS A 205 -16.84 -2.73 -17.18
C LYS A 205 -16.23 -4.15 -17.22
N GLY A 206 -15.44 -4.53 -16.21
CA GLY A 206 -14.81 -5.85 -16.15
C GLY A 206 -13.65 -6.05 -17.14
N GLN A 207 -13.17 -4.98 -17.77
CA GLN A 207 -12.03 -5.02 -18.68
C GLN A 207 -10.71 -5.05 -17.90
N PRO A 208 -9.61 -5.57 -18.50
CA PRO A 208 -8.29 -5.44 -17.89
C PRO A 208 -7.94 -3.98 -17.63
N LEU A 209 -7.19 -3.68 -16.56
CA LEU A 209 -6.57 -2.36 -16.43
C LEU A 209 -5.74 -2.04 -17.69
N ALA A 210 -5.81 -0.80 -18.16
CA ALA A 210 -5.21 -0.40 -19.42
C ALA A 210 -3.71 -0.71 -19.53
N CYS A 211 -2.94 -0.56 -18.43
CA CYS A 211 -1.51 -0.87 -18.43
C CYS A 211 -1.19 -2.35 -18.66
N ARG A 212 -2.13 -3.28 -18.42
CA ARG A 212 -1.96 -4.72 -18.67
C ARG A 212 -1.88 -5.06 -20.16
N LEU A 213 -2.34 -4.17 -21.03
CA LEU A 213 -2.34 -4.35 -22.48
C LEU A 213 -1.15 -3.65 -23.16
N ALA A 214 -0.27 -3.03 -22.39
CA ALA A 214 0.94 -2.44 -22.94
C ALA A 214 1.86 -3.52 -23.52
N SER A 215 2.28 -3.34 -24.77
CA SER A 215 3.26 -4.23 -25.41
C SER A 215 4.65 -4.09 -24.80
N HIS A 216 5.55 -5.04 -25.05
CA HIS A 216 6.92 -4.95 -24.60
C HIS A 216 7.66 -3.74 -25.22
N GLU A 217 7.31 -3.36 -26.45
CA GLU A 217 7.85 -2.19 -27.14
C GLU A 217 7.42 -0.89 -26.45
N GLU A 218 6.12 -0.78 -26.11
CA GLU A 218 5.61 0.34 -25.31
C GLU A 218 6.36 0.44 -23.98
N LEU A 219 6.45 -0.67 -23.21
CA LEU A 219 7.11 -0.69 -21.91
C LEU A 219 8.59 -0.33 -22.00
N ARG A 220 9.29 -0.79 -23.05
CA ARG A 220 10.68 -0.38 -23.31
C ARG A 220 10.80 1.12 -23.57
N SER A 221 9.86 1.67 -24.34
CA SER A 221 9.82 3.11 -24.64
C SER A 221 9.57 3.94 -23.39
N TYR A 222 8.63 3.52 -22.53
CA TYR A 222 8.32 4.21 -21.27
C TYR A 222 9.48 4.11 -20.26
N ALA A 223 10.07 2.94 -20.11
CA ALA A 223 11.25 2.73 -19.27
C ALA A 223 12.43 3.62 -19.71
N GLY A 224 12.58 3.83 -21.02
CA GLY A 224 13.57 4.73 -21.58
C GLY A 224 13.48 6.18 -21.09
N VAL A 225 12.30 6.64 -20.65
CA VAL A 225 12.12 7.98 -20.06
C VAL A 225 12.92 8.10 -18.75
N LEU A 226 12.92 7.06 -17.92
CA LEU A 226 13.69 7.07 -16.66
C LEU A 226 15.18 7.01 -16.91
N ARG A 227 15.62 6.29 -17.94
CA ARG A 227 17.04 6.28 -18.36
C ARG A 227 17.49 7.68 -18.79
N GLU A 228 16.69 8.37 -19.61
CA GLU A 228 16.94 9.73 -20.06
C GLU A 228 17.00 10.72 -18.90
N ALA A 229 16.09 10.57 -17.94
CA ALA A 229 16.04 11.42 -16.74
C ALA A 229 17.19 11.16 -15.76
N GLY A 230 17.80 9.96 -15.78
CA GLY A 230 18.87 9.56 -14.87
C GLY A 230 18.41 9.26 -13.44
N HIS A 231 17.11 9.26 -13.16
CA HIS A 231 16.52 8.97 -11.84
C HIS A 231 15.16 8.27 -11.95
N GLY A 232 14.61 7.85 -10.81
CA GLY A 232 13.32 7.20 -10.69
C GLY A 232 13.42 5.68 -10.56
N VAL A 233 12.28 5.05 -10.37
CA VAL A 233 12.13 3.60 -10.20
C VAL A 233 10.93 3.10 -11.02
N VAL A 234 10.88 1.81 -11.28
CA VAL A 234 9.69 1.15 -11.82
C VAL A 234 9.08 0.28 -10.72
N GLU A 235 7.78 0.41 -10.48
CA GLU A 235 7.01 -0.50 -9.63
C GLU A 235 6.10 -1.36 -10.49
N ILE A 236 6.01 -2.65 -10.20
CA ILE A 236 5.13 -3.57 -10.93
C ILE A 236 4.47 -4.61 -10.03
N ALA A 237 3.15 -4.73 -10.17
CA ALA A 237 2.41 -5.84 -9.59
C ALA A 237 2.39 -7.02 -10.58
N LEU A 238 3.11 -8.10 -10.23
CA LEU A 238 3.38 -9.19 -11.17
C LEU A 238 2.41 -10.35 -11.04
N THR A 239 2.19 -10.84 -9.89
CA THR A 239 2.05 -12.27 -9.69
C THR A 239 0.76 -12.90 -10.16
N ARG A 240 0.92 -13.79 -11.10
CA ARG A 240 -0.01 -14.90 -11.37
C ARG A 240 0.04 -15.97 -10.26
N GLN A 241 1.20 -16.11 -9.59
CA GLN A 241 1.42 -17.04 -8.49
C GLN A 241 2.09 -16.30 -7.32
N PRO A 242 1.41 -16.10 -6.18
CA PRO A 242 2.03 -15.49 -5.00
C PRO A 242 3.34 -16.19 -4.64
N SER A 243 4.38 -15.42 -4.39
CA SER A 243 5.75 -15.86 -4.07
C SER A 243 6.52 -16.56 -5.20
N GLY A 244 5.88 -16.90 -6.33
CA GLY A 244 6.57 -17.45 -7.51
C GLY A 244 7.04 -16.36 -8.46
N LEU A 245 7.96 -16.71 -9.35
CA LEU A 245 8.40 -15.87 -10.46
C LEU A 245 8.48 -16.75 -11.72
N SER A 246 7.53 -16.59 -12.64
CA SER A 246 7.56 -17.28 -13.92
C SER A 246 8.68 -16.75 -14.82
N ASP A 247 9.03 -17.48 -15.88
CA ASP A 247 10.04 -17.02 -16.85
C ASP A 247 9.56 -15.75 -17.58
N GLN A 248 8.27 -15.65 -17.88
CA GLN A 248 7.69 -14.46 -18.51
C GLN A 248 7.79 -13.24 -17.61
N GLU A 249 7.51 -13.40 -16.32
CA GLU A 249 7.63 -12.30 -15.34
C GLU A 249 9.10 -11.91 -15.13
N TYR A 250 10.02 -12.89 -15.08
CA TYR A 250 11.44 -12.61 -15.03
C TYR A 250 11.89 -11.80 -16.25
N MET A 251 11.52 -12.21 -17.46
CA MET A 251 11.86 -11.49 -18.70
C MET A 251 11.29 -10.07 -18.71
N LEU A 252 10.09 -9.87 -18.15
CA LEU A 252 9.49 -8.54 -18.05
C LEU A 252 10.24 -7.64 -17.08
N LEU A 253 10.61 -8.16 -15.90
CA LEU A 253 11.46 -7.43 -14.94
C LEU A 253 12.83 -7.08 -15.55
N ASP A 254 13.41 -8.02 -16.26
CA ASP A 254 14.70 -7.85 -16.94
C ASP A 254 14.61 -6.77 -18.02
N LEU A 255 13.57 -6.80 -18.86
CA LEU A 255 13.29 -5.76 -19.84
C LEU A 255 13.18 -4.38 -19.21
N LEU A 256 12.36 -4.25 -18.14
CA LEU A 256 12.14 -2.97 -17.46
C LEU A 256 13.43 -2.44 -16.83
N SER A 257 14.18 -3.31 -16.15
CA SER A 257 15.45 -2.94 -15.51
C SER A 257 16.52 -2.51 -16.52
N HIS A 258 16.66 -3.25 -17.63
CA HIS A 258 17.63 -2.88 -18.68
C HIS A 258 17.22 -1.61 -19.44
N ALA A 259 15.94 -1.50 -19.82
CA ALA A 259 15.48 -0.36 -20.61
C ALA A 259 15.49 0.95 -19.81
N SER A 260 15.22 0.89 -18.52
CA SER A 260 15.23 2.07 -17.63
C SER A 260 16.62 2.39 -17.10
N GLU A 261 17.51 1.40 -16.98
CA GLU A 261 18.76 1.47 -16.20
C GLU A 261 18.50 1.93 -14.75
N ARG A 262 17.31 1.60 -14.21
CA ARG A 262 16.85 1.98 -12.88
C ARG A 262 16.39 0.76 -12.10
N PRO A 263 16.35 0.86 -10.76
CA PRO A 263 15.81 -0.20 -9.93
C PRO A 263 14.34 -0.49 -10.27
N VAL A 264 13.97 -1.76 -10.21
CA VAL A 264 12.59 -2.22 -10.31
C VAL A 264 12.19 -2.82 -8.98
N THR A 265 11.03 -2.43 -8.46
CA THR A 265 10.40 -3.11 -7.33
C THR A 265 9.14 -3.81 -7.80
N TRP A 266 8.84 -4.96 -7.20
CA TRP A 266 7.66 -5.71 -7.61
C TRP A 266 6.90 -6.31 -6.45
N LEU A 267 5.60 -6.45 -6.59
CA LEU A 267 4.75 -7.30 -5.80
C LEU A 267 4.74 -8.70 -6.41
N ASN A 268 4.70 -9.79 -5.71
CA ASN A 268 4.45 -9.84 -4.29
C ASN A 268 5.16 -11.11 -3.76
N LEU A 269 6.11 -10.94 -2.90
CA LEU A 269 6.83 -12.04 -2.29
C LEU A 269 6.12 -12.46 -0.98
N ARG A 270 5.01 -13.19 -1.10
CA ARG A 270 4.18 -13.62 0.03
C ARG A 270 4.61 -14.98 0.59
N ASP A 271 4.39 -15.20 1.87
CA ASP A 271 4.50 -16.52 2.48
C ASP A 271 3.23 -17.35 2.21
N ARG A 272 3.42 -18.64 1.91
CA ARG A 272 2.35 -19.57 1.61
C ARG A 272 2.62 -20.91 2.28
N ASP A 273 1.61 -21.50 2.90
CA ASP A 273 1.73 -22.82 3.52
C ASP A 273 1.83 -23.95 2.49
N ASP A 274 1.20 -23.79 1.32
CA ASP A 274 1.26 -24.77 0.23
C ASP A 274 2.55 -24.69 -0.61
N ALA A 275 3.37 -23.65 -0.42
CA ALA A 275 4.64 -23.46 -1.10
C ALA A 275 5.64 -22.67 -0.22
N PRO A 276 6.11 -23.26 0.92
CA PRO A 276 6.85 -22.55 1.96
C PRO A 276 8.22 -22.02 1.49
N ASP A 277 8.81 -22.62 0.47
CA ASP A 277 10.14 -22.25 -0.06
C ASP A 277 10.07 -21.35 -1.31
N ALA A 278 8.89 -21.12 -1.86
CA ALA A 278 8.72 -20.37 -3.12
C ALA A 278 9.30 -18.96 -3.07
N TRP A 279 9.27 -18.29 -1.92
CA TRP A 279 9.87 -16.97 -1.75
C TRP A 279 11.40 -16.98 -1.86
N SER A 280 12.07 -18.00 -1.30
CA SER A 280 13.54 -18.14 -1.35
C SER A 280 14.00 -18.60 -2.73
N GLU A 281 13.25 -19.48 -3.39
CA GLU A 281 13.47 -19.87 -4.78
C GLU A 281 13.35 -18.66 -5.72
N THR A 282 12.36 -17.81 -5.48
CA THR A 282 12.20 -16.56 -6.24
C THR A 282 13.40 -15.63 -6.08
N LEU A 283 13.92 -15.45 -4.86
CA LEU A 283 15.13 -14.65 -4.65
C LEU A 283 16.36 -15.24 -5.34
N THR A 284 16.48 -16.56 -5.35
CA THR A 284 17.56 -17.26 -6.06
C THR A 284 17.46 -17.03 -7.57
N LYS A 285 16.26 -17.21 -8.15
CA LYS A 285 16.00 -16.96 -9.58
C LYS A 285 16.24 -15.51 -9.96
N ALA A 286 15.86 -14.57 -9.09
CA ALA A 286 15.97 -13.15 -9.33
C ALA A 286 17.38 -12.57 -9.02
N ALA A 287 18.37 -13.37 -8.62
CA ALA A 287 19.69 -12.88 -8.22
C ALA A 287 20.29 -11.84 -9.20
N PRO A 288 20.29 -12.04 -10.53
CA PRO A 288 20.82 -11.05 -11.47
C PRO A 288 20.07 -9.71 -11.47
N LEU A 289 18.77 -9.72 -11.14
CA LEU A 289 17.95 -8.50 -10.98
C LEU A 289 18.29 -7.79 -9.67
N LEU A 290 18.45 -8.57 -8.59
CA LEU A 290 18.80 -8.06 -7.26
C LEU A 290 20.17 -7.38 -7.27
N ASP A 291 21.15 -7.92 -8.01
CA ASP A 291 22.49 -7.34 -8.20
C ASP A 291 22.43 -5.98 -8.91
N ARG A 292 21.43 -5.75 -9.76
CA ARG A 292 21.14 -4.45 -10.39
C ARG A 292 20.34 -3.49 -9.49
N GLY A 293 20.13 -3.83 -8.21
CA GLY A 293 19.43 -2.99 -7.26
C GLY A 293 17.91 -3.19 -7.23
N CYS A 294 17.37 -4.12 -8.02
CA CYS A 294 15.94 -4.45 -7.96
C CYS A 294 15.58 -5.10 -6.61
N ARG A 295 14.35 -4.91 -6.13
CA ARG A 295 13.90 -5.44 -4.83
C ARG A 295 12.44 -5.90 -4.90
N PRO A 296 12.13 -7.16 -4.51
CA PRO A 296 10.75 -7.56 -4.24
C PRO A 296 10.24 -6.94 -2.95
N GLN A 297 8.97 -6.59 -2.95
CA GLN A 297 8.30 -6.11 -1.75
C GLN A 297 7.76 -7.27 -0.92
N VAL A 298 7.84 -7.12 0.41
CA VAL A 298 7.39 -8.09 1.41
C VAL A 298 6.54 -7.41 2.46
N ALA A 299 5.47 -8.08 2.90
CA ALA A 299 4.63 -7.61 3.98
C ALA A 299 5.18 -8.07 5.34
N ALA A 300 5.07 -7.19 6.35
CA ALA A 300 5.32 -7.54 7.74
C ALA A 300 4.05 -7.99 8.47
N ARG A 301 2.86 -7.64 7.95
CA ARG A 301 1.57 -8.06 8.50
C ARG A 301 0.99 -9.24 7.70
N PRO A 302 0.26 -10.14 8.36
CA PRO A 302 -0.52 -11.15 7.65
C PRO A 302 -1.58 -10.49 6.78
N LEU A 303 -1.86 -11.08 5.62
CA LEU A 303 -2.99 -10.69 4.81
C LEU A 303 -4.24 -11.36 5.38
N ILE A 304 -4.98 -10.63 6.19
CA ILE A 304 -6.28 -11.02 6.72
C ILE A 304 -7.31 -10.10 6.08
N ILE A 305 -8.28 -10.67 5.38
CA ILE A 305 -9.32 -9.92 4.70
C ILE A 305 -10.67 -10.10 5.37
N GLU A 306 -11.42 -9.02 5.42
CA GLU A 306 -12.84 -9.01 5.71
C GLU A 306 -13.60 -8.84 4.39
N PHE A 307 -14.65 -9.61 4.18
CA PHE A 307 -15.41 -9.53 2.94
C PHE A 307 -16.87 -9.97 3.16
N ASN A 308 -17.72 -9.51 2.25
CA ASN A 308 -19.11 -9.96 2.16
C ASN A 308 -19.49 -10.15 0.68
N LEU A 309 -20.69 -10.63 0.43
CA LEU A 309 -21.14 -10.92 -0.94
C LEU A 309 -21.78 -9.72 -1.67
N ARG A 310 -21.82 -8.53 -1.08
CA ARG A 310 -22.12 -7.29 -1.83
C ARG A 310 -20.94 -6.89 -2.70
N ASN A 311 -19.72 -7.19 -2.25
CA ASN A 311 -18.49 -7.04 -3.03
C ASN A 311 -17.69 -8.35 -2.98
N PRO A 312 -17.88 -9.27 -3.93
CA PRO A 312 -17.21 -10.58 -3.94
C PRO A 312 -15.75 -10.52 -4.46
N PHE A 313 -15.02 -9.46 -4.15
CA PHE A 313 -13.65 -9.18 -4.63
C PHE A 313 -12.70 -10.38 -4.52
N LEU A 314 -12.74 -11.09 -3.39
CA LEU A 314 -11.91 -12.30 -3.14
C LEU A 314 -12.01 -13.34 -4.28
N PHE A 315 -13.17 -13.44 -4.88
CA PHE A 315 -13.46 -14.40 -5.94
C PHE A 315 -13.38 -13.82 -7.35
N GLY A 316 -12.99 -12.55 -7.52
CA GLY A 316 -13.03 -11.79 -8.77
C GLY A 316 -12.27 -12.42 -9.95
N SER A 317 -11.30 -13.30 -9.67
CA SER A 317 -10.59 -14.06 -10.69
C SER A 317 -11.35 -15.32 -11.20
N MET A 318 -12.50 -15.66 -10.60
CA MET A 318 -13.34 -16.79 -11.01
C MET A 318 -14.36 -16.34 -12.06
N ASN A 319 -14.51 -17.12 -13.15
CA ASN A 319 -15.46 -16.77 -14.20
C ASN A 319 -16.90 -16.84 -13.74
N SER A 320 -17.23 -17.78 -12.87
CA SER A 320 -18.57 -17.96 -12.31
C SER A 320 -19.08 -16.74 -11.54
N ILE A 321 -18.17 -15.99 -10.87
CA ILE A 321 -18.55 -14.83 -10.05
C ILE A 321 -18.60 -13.52 -10.85
N LYS A 322 -17.99 -13.45 -12.03
CA LYS A 322 -17.95 -12.21 -12.85
C LYS A 322 -19.31 -11.54 -13.04
N PRO A 323 -20.44 -12.29 -13.24
CA PRO A 323 -21.75 -11.66 -13.35
C PRO A 323 -22.23 -10.94 -12.08
N ALA A 324 -21.59 -11.16 -10.92
CA ALA A 324 -21.93 -10.45 -9.69
C ALA A 324 -21.28 -9.05 -9.60
N PHE A 325 -20.30 -8.74 -10.47
CA PHE A 325 -19.70 -7.41 -10.52
C PHE A 325 -20.51 -6.47 -11.41
N GLY A 326 -20.53 -5.20 -11.03
CA GLY A 326 -21.27 -4.14 -11.71
C GLY A 326 -22.36 -3.55 -10.83
N ASP A 327 -23.19 -2.70 -11.42
CA ASP A 327 -24.30 -2.02 -10.74
C ASP A 327 -25.50 -2.99 -10.64
N ARG A 328 -25.51 -3.82 -9.58
CA ARG A 328 -26.58 -4.76 -9.28
C ARG A 328 -27.18 -4.46 -7.91
N SER A 329 -28.49 -4.49 -7.85
CA SER A 329 -29.22 -4.43 -6.59
C SER A 329 -28.94 -5.67 -5.71
N VAL A 330 -29.16 -5.53 -4.40
CA VAL A 330 -29.02 -6.64 -3.45
C VAL A 330 -29.93 -7.81 -3.83
N ASP A 331 -31.15 -7.53 -4.29
CA ASP A 331 -32.11 -8.58 -4.68
C ASP A 331 -31.66 -9.34 -5.93
N GLU A 332 -31.10 -8.66 -6.94
CA GLU A 332 -30.51 -9.33 -8.10
C GLU A 332 -29.31 -10.21 -7.74
N LEU A 333 -28.45 -9.74 -6.83
CA LEU A 333 -27.34 -10.53 -6.33
C LEU A 333 -27.82 -11.76 -5.54
N LYS A 334 -28.85 -11.61 -4.68
CA LYS A 334 -29.43 -12.73 -3.93
C LYS A 334 -30.00 -13.79 -4.87
N GLN A 335 -30.74 -13.37 -5.92
CA GLN A 335 -31.25 -14.28 -6.95
C GLN A 335 -30.11 -15.00 -7.69
N PHE A 336 -29.06 -14.27 -8.06
CA PHE A 336 -27.88 -14.84 -8.70
C PHE A 336 -27.20 -15.90 -7.81
N TYR A 337 -26.95 -15.58 -6.54
CA TYR A 337 -26.29 -16.49 -5.59
C TYR A 337 -27.17 -17.70 -5.19
N ALA A 338 -28.48 -17.59 -5.28
CA ALA A 338 -29.42 -18.71 -5.08
C ALA A 338 -29.41 -19.71 -6.25
N GLY A 339 -28.92 -19.31 -7.43
CA GLY A 339 -28.98 -20.11 -8.65
C GLY A 339 -28.16 -21.41 -8.57
N ALA A 340 -28.79 -22.54 -8.84
CA ALA A 340 -28.14 -23.86 -8.78
C ALA A 340 -27.01 -24.02 -9.81
N GLU A 341 -27.17 -23.45 -10.99
CA GLU A 341 -26.14 -23.46 -12.04
C GLU A 341 -24.90 -22.67 -11.61
N PHE A 342 -25.08 -21.47 -11.06
CA PHE A 342 -24.01 -20.68 -10.50
C PHE A 342 -23.24 -21.44 -9.41
N ARG A 343 -23.96 -22.00 -8.41
CA ARG A 343 -23.31 -22.74 -7.30
C ARG A 343 -22.52 -23.95 -7.79
N ARG A 344 -23.02 -24.64 -8.81
CA ARG A 344 -22.29 -25.76 -9.45
C ARG A 344 -21.00 -25.28 -10.11
N ALA A 345 -21.07 -24.22 -10.92
CA ALA A 345 -19.90 -23.63 -11.58
C ALA A 345 -18.89 -23.12 -10.55
N PHE A 346 -19.34 -22.42 -9.49
CA PHE A 346 -18.50 -21.91 -8.41
C PHE A 346 -17.73 -23.03 -7.71
N ARG A 347 -18.40 -24.14 -7.33
CA ARG A 347 -17.73 -25.32 -6.74
C ARG A 347 -16.64 -25.88 -7.65
N GLY A 348 -16.94 -26.00 -8.94
CA GLY A 348 -15.99 -26.53 -9.93
C GLY A 348 -14.75 -25.64 -10.10
N GLU A 349 -14.90 -24.33 -10.02
CA GLU A 349 -13.77 -23.41 -10.11
C GLU A 349 -12.98 -23.31 -8.80
N LEU A 350 -13.67 -23.31 -7.65
CA LEU A 350 -13.05 -23.21 -6.33
C LEU A 350 -12.03 -24.33 -6.09
N GLY A 351 -12.40 -25.57 -6.42
CA GLY A 351 -11.54 -26.75 -6.26
C GLY A 351 -10.21 -26.71 -7.04
N ARG A 352 -10.09 -25.82 -8.03
CA ARG A 352 -8.90 -25.64 -8.85
C ARG A 352 -7.94 -24.56 -8.31
N ARG A 353 -8.32 -23.86 -7.23
CA ARG A 353 -7.58 -22.71 -6.70
C ARG A 353 -6.83 -23.09 -5.41
N ALA A 354 -5.50 -23.21 -5.49
CA ALA A 354 -4.67 -23.61 -4.35
C ALA A 354 -4.85 -22.67 -3.14
N VAL A 355 -4.90 -21.36 -3.34
CA VAL A 355 -5.07 -20.35 -2.28
C VAL A 355 -6.44 -20.44 -1.58
N LEU A 356 -7.45 -21.00 -2.25
CA LEU A 356 -8.82 -21.14 -1.73
C LEU A 356 -9.15 -22.59 -1.33
N ARG A 357 -8.17 -23.51 -1.34
CA ARG A 357 -8.42 -24.94 -1.10
C ARG A 357 -9.15 -25.20 0.22
N ASP A 358 -8.68 -24.57 1.31
CA ASP A 358 -9.22 -24.76 2.65
C ASP A 358 -10.00 -23.52 3.13
N ILE A 359 -10.64 -22.83 2.19
CA ILE A 359 -11.32 -21.55 2.46
C ILE A 359 -12.39 -21.72 3.56
N TRP A 360 -13.11 -22.82 3.58
CA TRP A 360 -14.24 -23.02 4.50
C TRP A 360 -13.82 -23.24 5.94
N ASP A 361 -12.60 -23.76 6.19
CA ASP A 361 -12.02 -23.88 7.53
C ASP A 361 -11.46 -22.55 8.03
N ARG A 362 -10.98 -21.70 7.11
CA ARG A 362 -10.37 -20.39 7.41
C ARG A 362 -11.36 -19.24 7.45
N ALA A 363 -12.40 -19.27 6.61
CA ALA A 363 -13.42 -18.23 6.55
C ALA A 363 -14.35 -18.34 7.76
N LYS A 364 -14.24 -17.39 8.71
CA LYS A 364 -15.09 -17.30 9.90
C LYS A 364 -16.08 -16.16 9.74
N ILE A 365 -17.29 -16.35 10.24
CA ILE A 365 -18.26 -15.25 10.36
C ILE A 365 -17.73 -14.28 11.41
N LYS A 366 -17.41 -13.05 10.99
CA LYS A 366 -16.96 -11.97 11.89
C LYS A 366 -18.13 -11.22 12.49
N GLU A 367 -19.12 -10.90 11.65
CA GLU A 367 -20.26 -10.07 12.02
C GLU A 367 -21.49 -10.44 11.22
N ALA A 368 -22.61 -10.59 11.90
CA ALA A 368 -23.92 -10.79 11.32
C ALA A 368 -24.83 -9.60 11.64
N SER A 369 -25.63 -9.13 10.68
CA SER A 369 -26.57 -8.03 10.90
C SER A 369 -27.85 -8.52 11.58
N LYS A 370 -28.29 -9.74 11.26
CA LYS A 370 -29.53 -10.34 11.84
C LYS A 370 -29.25 -10.98 13.20
N PRO A 371 -30.09 -10.69 14.23
CA PRO A 371 -29.92 -11.28 15.56
C PRO A 371 -29.87 -12.80 15.57
N ALA A 372 -30.65 -13.47 14.69
CA ALA A 372 -30.70 -14.92 14.59
C ALA A 372 -29.36 -15.56 14.19
N LEU A 373 -28.48 -14.82 13.51
CA LEU A 373 -27.19 -15.30 13.04
C LEU A 373 -26.02 -14.95 13.98
N LYS A 374 -26.26 -14.11 14.99
CA LYS A 374 -25.22 -13.70 15.96
C LYS A 374 -24.53 -14.87 16.65
N ALA A 375 -25.26 -15.95 16.95
CA ALA A 375 -24.68 -17.14 17.57
C ALA A 375 -23.67 -17.90 16.67
N LEU A 376 -23.61 -17.56 15.38
CA LEU A 376 -22.67 -18.15 14.42
C LEU A 376 -21.37 -17.35 14.31
N GLU A 377 -21.28 -16.16 14.93
CA GLU A 377 -20.05 -15.35 14.90
C GLU A 377 -18.88 -16.14 15.48
N TRP A 378 -17.73 -16.01 14.79
CA TRP A 378 -16.47 -16.70 15.07
C TRP A 378 -16.42 -18.19 14.71
N LYS A 379 -17.53 -18.80 14.29
CA LYS A 379 -17.52 -20.12 13.68
C LYS A 379 -17.05 -20.03 12.23
N SER A 380 -16.28 -21.05 11.79
CA SER A 380 -15.96 -21.21 10.38
C SER A 380 -17.15 -21.73 9.58
N VAL A 381 -17.15 -21.48 8.29
CA VAL A 381 -18.18 -22.02 7.38
C VAL A 381 -18.18 -23.55 7.43
N ALA A 382 -17.00 -24.20 7.53
CA ALA A 382 -16.88 -25.65 7.65
C ALA A 382 -17.46 -26.19 8.97
N GLU A 383 -17.29 -25.49 10.10
CA GLU A 383 -17.90 -25.88 11.39
C GLU A 383 -19.43 -25.86 11.29
N ILE A 384 -19.99 -24.78 10.73
CA ILE A 384 -21.43 -24.63 10.57
C ILE A 384 -21.99 -25.68 9.59
N ALA A 385 -21.28 -25.95 8.50
CA ALA A 385 -21.65 -26.96 7.52
C ALA A 385 -21.73 -28.37 8.15
N ARG A 386 -20.76 -28.72 9.00
CA ARG A 386 -20.76 -29.98 9.76
C ARG A 386 -21.93 -30.06 10.74
N GLU A 387 -22.16 -28.98 11.51
CA GLU A 387 -23.30 -28.92 12.47
C GLU A 387 -24.67 -29.09 11.78
N ARG A 388 -24.79 -28.55 10.56
CA ARG A 388 -26.04 -28.58 9.78
C ARG A 388 -26.13 -29.75 8.80
N ASN A 389 -25.11 -30.60 8.75
CA ASN A 389 -24.96 -31.69 7.76
C ASN A 389 -25.24 -31.23 6.32
N ALA A 390 -24.64 -30.11 5.92
CA ALA A 390 -24.84 -29.44 4.64
C ALA A 390 -23.52 -29.16 3.92
N ASP A 391 -23.59 -28.87 2.62
CA ASP A 391 -22.40 -28.48 1.83
C ASP A 391 -21.92 -27.09 2.23
N PRO A 392 -20.61 -26.87 2.44
CA PRO A 392 -20.07 -25.56 2.85
C PRO A 392 -20.38 -24.42 1.87
N VAL A 393 -20.43 -24.69 0.56
CA VAL A 393 -20.79 -23.67 -0.45
C VAL A 393 -22.23 -23.22 -0.26
N ASP A 394 -23.15 -24.17 0.01
CA ASP A 394 -24.55 -23.83 0.27
C ASP A 394 -24.68 -23.03 1.57
N ILE A 395 -24.04 -23.45 2.64
CA ILE A 395 -24.00 -22.68 3.91
C ILE A 395 -23.50 -21.25 3.68
N PHE A 396 -22.43 -21.08 2.93
CA PHE A 396 -21.83 -19.78 2.66
C PHE A 396 -22.81 -18.84 1.95
N PHE A 397 -23.44 -19.30 0.87
CA PHE A 397 -24.40 -18.49 0.12
C PHE A 397 -25.74 -18.32 0.86
N ASP A 398 -26.27 -19.37 1.48
CA ASP A 398 -27.56 -19.30 2.17
C ASP A 398 -27.53 -18.34 3.35
N LEU A 399 -26.48 -18.39 4.20
CA LEU A 399 -26.32 -17.46 5.31
C LEU A 399 -26.10 -16.02 4.82
N SER A 400 -25.35 -15.85 3.74
CA SER A 400 -25.15 -14.53 3.15
C SER A 400 -26.46 -13.94 2.59
N ILE A 401 -27.26 -14.75 1.91
CA ILE A 401 -28.59 -14.36 1.40
C ILE A 401 -29.52 -14.04 2.57
N GLU A 402 -29.53 -14.90 3.59
CA GLU A 402 -30.33 -14.69 4.80
C GLU A 402 -30.00 -13.34 5.47
N ASP A 403 -28.73 -12.95 5.55
CA ASP A 403 -28.28 -11.68 6.13
C ASP A 403 -28.26 -10.50 5.15
N GLU A 404 -29.04 -10.55 4.07
CA GLU A 404 -29.13 -9.49 3.05
C GLU A 404 -27.76 -9.12 2.46
N LEU A 405 -26.90 -10.12 2.26
CA LEU A 405 -25.50 -10.02 1.80
C LEU A 405 -24.62 -9.12 2.68
N SER A 406 -25.05 -8.81 3.92
CA SER A 406 -24.31 -8.02 4.90
C SER A 406 -23.41 -8.88 5.80
N LEU A 407 -23.62 -10.20 5.80
CA LEU A 407 -22.80 -11.15 6.57
C LEU A 407 -21.33 -10.97 6.23
N THR A 408 -20.54 -10.54 7.21
CA THR A 408 -19.11 -10.28 7.04
C THR A 408 -18.31 -11.49 7.49
N PHE A 409 -17.49 -11.98 6.59
CA PHE A 409 -16.49 -13.03 6.87
C PHE A 409 -15.13 -12.41 7.09
N MET A 410 -14.32 -13.05 7.90
CA MET A 410 -12.89 -12.75 8.08
C MET A 410 -12.08 -13.99 7.72
N MET A 411 -11.01 -13.82 6.94
CA MET A 411 -10.19 -14.93 6.52
C MET A 411 -8.70 -14.55 6.44
N PRO A 412 -7.80 -15.26 7.14
CA PRO A 412 -6.36 -15.19 6.87
C PRO A 412 -6.06 -15.85 5.51
N VAL A 413 -5.33 -15.14 4.65
CA VAL A 413 -5.04 -15.57 3.27
C VAL A 413 -3.59 -15.95 3.07
N LEU A 414 -2.66 -15.06 3.41
CA LEU A 414 -1.22 -15.18 3.15
C LEU A 414 -0.42 -14.57 4.31
N ASP A 415 0.88 -14.87 4.37
CA ASP A 415 1.81 -14.34 5.37
C ASP A 415 1.42 -14.68 6.82
N ILE A 416 0.93 -15.89 7.05
CA ILE A 416 0.41 -16.33 8.35
C ILE A 416 1.50 -16.94 9.22
N ASN A 417 2.47 -17.64 8.61
CA ASN A 417 3.57 -18.25 9.35
C ASN A 417 4.61 -17.20 9.76
N GLU A 418 4.59 -16.83 11.03
CA GLU A 418 5.40 -15.73 11.58
C GLU A 418 6.92 -15.96 11.43
N GLU A 419 7.41 -17.19 11.51
CA GLU A 419 8.84 -17.48 11.34
C GLU A 419 9.30 -17.27 9.89
N ARG A 420 8.52 -17.78 8.93
CA ARG A 420 8.83 -17.57 7.50
C ARG A 420 8.72 -16.11 7.11
N VAL A 421 7.70 -15.41 7.63
CA VAL A 421 7.53 -13.96 7.43
C VAL A 421 8.74 -13.21 8.01
N ALA A 422 9.21 -13.56 9.22
CA ALA A 422 10.38 -12.95 9.82
C ALA A 422 11.65 -13.15 8.96
N ARG A 423 11.91 -14.38 8.48
CA ARG A 423 13.04 -14.65 7.58
C ARG A 423 12.97 -13.80 6.31
N LYS A 424 11.78 -13.70 5.73
CA LYS A 424 11.53 -12.98 4.48
C LYS A 424 11.81 -11.49 4.60
N PHE A 425 11.30 -10.81 5.63
CA PHE A 425 11.55 -9.38 5.80
C PHE A 425 12.92 -9.05 6.42
N SER A 426 13.62 -10.04 7.01
CA SER A 426 15.01 -9.86 7.46
C SER A 426 16.03 -10.03 6.33
N ASP A 427 15.65 -10.60 5.20
CA ASP A 427 16.54 -10.76 4.05
C ASP A 427 16.83 -9.39 3.39
N PRO A 428 18.11 -8.95 3.30
CA PRO A 428 18.46 -7.64 2.76
C PRO A 428 18.14 -7.48 1.27
N ARG A 429 17.81 -8.56 0.58
CA ARG A 429 17.43 -8.54 -0.84
C ARG A 429 15.96 -8.17 -1.04
N THR A 430 15.17 -8.04 0.03
CA THR A 430 13.77 -7.64 -0.01
C THR A 430 13.57 -6.21 0.47
N MET A 431 12.44 -5.60 0.18
CA MET A 431 12.02 -4.32 0.73
C MET A 431 10.72 -4.48 1.53
N ILE A 432 10.69 -4.02 2.79
CA ILE A 432 9.45 -4.02 3.57
C ILE A 432 8.53 -2.93 3.02
N GLY A 433 7.31 -3.32 2.67
CA GLY A 433 6.28 -2.44 2.14
C GLY A 433 4.94 -3.17 2.11
N ILE A 434 4.11 -2.86 1.14
CA ILE A 434 2.78 -3.46 0.95
C ILE A 434 1.90 -3.23 2.19
N SER A 435 1.82 -1.97 2.62
CA SER A 435 0.77 -1.59 3.55
C SER A 435 -0.58 -1.58 2.85
N ASP A 436 -0.58 -1.32 1.54
CA ASP A 436 -1.77 -1.02 0.75
C ASP A 436 -2.63 0.08 1.40
N GLY A 437 -1.97 1.04 2.09
CA GLY A 437 -2.66 2.13 2.78
C GLY A 437 -3.48 2.95 1.78
N GLY A 438 -4.78 3.11 2.05
CA GLY A 438 -5.72 3.74 1.13
C GLY A 438 -6.42 2.79 0.16
N ALA A 439 -5.94 1.53 0.03
CA ALA A 439 -6.60 0.47 -0.73
C ALA A 439 -7.43 -0.45 0.16
N HIS A 440 -8.37 -1.17 -0.46
CA HIS A 440 -9.18 -2.22 0.17
C HIS A 440 -9.80 -1.79 1.51
N VAL A 441 -10.18 -0.52 1.58
CA VAL A 441 -10.48 0.22 2.82
C VAL A 441 -11.61 -0.37 3.65
N ASP A 442 -12.51 -1.16 3.07
CA ASP A 442 -13.58 -1.87 3.77
C ASP A 442 -13.27 -3.36 4.02
N MET A 443 -12.09 -3.84 3.57
CA MET A 443 -11.70 -5.24 3.62
C MET A 443 -10.50 -5.50 4.52
N LEU A 444 -9.53 -4.55 4.59
CA LEU A 444 -8.33 -4.68 5.41
C LEU A 444 -7.77 -3.31 5.82
N CYS A 445 -6.86 -3.31 6.79
CA CYS A 445 -6.04 -2.14 7.13
C CYS A 445 -4.67 -2.60 7.58
N ASN A 446 -3.69 -2.54 6.68
CA ASN A 446 -2.30 -2.90 6.96
C ASN A 446 -1.38 -1.67 7.13
N ALA A 447 -1.93 -0.45 7.08
CA ALA A 447 -1.17 0.80 7.27
C ALA A 447 -0.40 0.86 8.61
N GLY A 448 -0.82 0.08 9.59
CA GLY A 448 -0.14 -0.06 10.88
C GLY A 448 1.07 -1.00 10.90
N TYR A 449 1.60 -1.42 9.73
CA TYR A 449 2.71 -2.38 9.69
C TYR A 449 3.98 -1.91 10.41
N PRO A 450 4.37 -0.62 10.47
CA PRO A 450 5.59 -0.23 11.17
C PRO A 450 5.53 -0.49 12.67
N THR A 451 4.42 -0.11 13.32
CA THR A 451 4.22 -0.33 14.75
C THR A 451 4.00 -1.82 15.07
N TYR A 452 3.33 -2.56 14.16
CA TYR A 452 3.21 -4.01 14.27
C TYR A 452 4.57 -4.73 14.16
N LEU A 453 5.42 -4.32 13.20
CA LEU A 453 6.78 -4.86 13.03
C LEU A 453 7.59 -4.70 14.31
N ILE A 454 7.61 -3.48 14.88
CA ILE A 454 8.37 -3.20 16.09
C ILE A 454 7.75 -3.91 17.31
N GLY A 455 6.44 -3.79 17.53
CA GLY A 455 5.76 -4.38 18.68
C GLY A 455 5.79 -5.90 18.67
N LYS A 456 5.51 -6.52 17.54
CA LYS A 456 5.42 -7.98 17.44
C LYS A 456 6.77 -8.64 17.19
N PHE A 457 7.50 -8.25 16.15
CA PHE A 457 8.68 -8.98 15.71
C PHE A 457 9.97 -8.53 16.39
N VAL A 458 10.07 -7.26 16.79
CA VAL A 458 11.24 -6.79 17.56
C VAL A 458 11.04 -7.08 19.05
N ARG A 459 10.00 -6.48 19.67
CA ARG A 459 9.82 -6.53 21.13
C ARG A 459 9.41 -7.91 21.62
N ARG A 460 8.32 -8.50 21.09
CA ARG A 460 7.79 -9.78 21.61
C ARG A 460 8.51 -11.01 21.09
N LYS A 461 8.83 -11.05 19.79
CA LYS A 461 9.42 -12.23 19.14
C LYS A 461 10.95 -12.20 19.09
N GLN A 462 11.56 -11.03 19.22
CA GLN A 462 13.02 -10.83 19.10
C GLN A 462 13.59 -11.43 17.80
N ALA A 463 12.79 -11.38 16.73
CA ALA A 463 13.15 -11.93 15.43
C ALA A 463 14.17 -11.06 14.67
N LEU A 464 14.28 -9.78 15.02
CA LEU A 464 15.29 -8.83 14.54
C LEU A 464 15.54 -7.76 15.60
N THR A 465 16.68 -7.07 15.50
CA THR A 465 16.98 -5.96 16.41
C THR A 465 16.16 -4.72 16.04
N LEU A 466 16.00 -3.79 16.99
CA LEU A 466 15.30 -2.53 16.76
C LEU A 466 15.99 -1.71 15.67
N GLU A 467 17.33 -1.64 15.70
CA GLU A 467 18.13 -0.89 14.73
C GLU A 467 17.94 -1.42 13.31
N HIS A 468 17.89 -2.75 13.17
CA HIS A 468 17.63 -3.36 11.87
C HIS A 468 16.22 -3.06 11.39
N ALA A 469 15.20 -3.21 12.25
CA ALA A 469 13.82 -2.90 11.90
C ALA A 469 13.65 -1.44 11.46
N VAL A 470 14.20 -0.49 12.23
CA VAL A 470 14.18 0.94 11.91
C VAL A 470 14.84 1.20 10.56
N LYS A 471 16.05 0.69 10.33
CA LYS A 471 16.73 0.80 9.03
C LYS A 471 15.85 0.32 7.87
N ARG A 472 15.19 -0.85 8.03
CA ARG A 472 14.35 -1.48 6.99
C ARG A 472 13.13 -0.63 6.59
N ILE A 473 12.61 0.20 7.51
CA ILE A 473 11.42 1.03 7.26
C ILE A 473 11.73 2.53 7.18
N THR A 474 13.01 2.93 7.13
CA THR A 474 13.44 4.33 7.02
C THR A 474 14.49 4.53 5.92
N SER A 475 15.77 4.28 6.20
CA SER A 475 16.87 4.58 5.26
C SER A 475 16.89 3.67 4.04
N GLU A 476 16.45 2.43 4.13
CA GLU A 476 16.41 1.53 2.96
C GLU A 476 15.37 1.97 1.91
N PRO A 477 14.08 2.19 2.25
CA PRO A 477 13.13 2.73 1.27
C PRO A 477 13.51 4.14 0.81
N ALA A 478 14.05 5.01 1.69
CA ALA A 478 14.55 6.32 1.27
C ALA A 478 15.62 6.19 0.18
N ARG A 479 16.59 5.32 0.38
CA ARG A 479 17.69 5.08 -0.57
C ARG A 479 17.18 4.47 -1.87
N PHE A 480 16.27 3.51 -1.79
CA PHE A 480 15.69 2.86 -2.96
C PHE A 480 14.98 3.86 -3.89
N PHE A 481 14.19 4.77 -3.32
CA PHE A 481 13.50 5.83 -4.07
C PHE A 481 14.38 7.07 -4.33
N GLY A 482 15.65 7.08 -3.94
CA GLY A 482 16.54 8.21 -4.15
C GLY A 482 16.20 9.45 -3.30
N MET A 483 15.55 9.26 -2.15
CA MET A 483 15.27 10.33 -1.18
C MET A 483 16.53 10.63 -0.35
N SER A 484 17.43 11.43 -0.87
CA SER A 484 18.76 11.66 -0.27
C SER A 484 18.77 12.57 0.98
N ASP A 485 17.65 13.22 1.27
CA ASP A 485 17.52 14.21 2.34
C ASP A 485 16.76 13.73 3.58
N ARG A 486 16.45 12.42 3.69
CA ARG A 486 15.68 11.83 4.78
C ARG A 486 16.00 10.35 5.02
N GLY A 487 15.36 9.73 6.03
CA GLY A 487 15.52 8.33 6.38
C GLY A 487 16.63 8.03 7.38
N GLU A 488 17.41 9.02 7.78
CA GLU A 488 18.44 8.93 8.82
C GLU A 488 18.37 10.15 9.75
N LEU A 489 18.80 9.98 11.02
CA LEU A 489 18.95 11.10 11.95
C LEU A 489 20.40 11.60 11.92
N ARG A 490 20.70 12.53 11.00
CA ARG A 490 22.01 13.19 10.94
C ARG A 490 21.89 14.65 10.50
N PRO A 491 22.85 15.50 10.88
CA PRO A 491 22.83 16.91 10.52
C PRO A 491 22.67 17.14 8.99
N GLY A 492 21.85 18.12 8.62
CA GLY A 492 21.55 18.51 7.26
C GLY A 492 20.33 17.82 6.65
N LEU A 493 19.83 16.70 7.21
CA LEU A 493 18.66 16.01 6.71
C LEU A 493 17.35 16.64 7.22
N ALA A 494 16.26 16.35 6.52
CA ALA A 494 14.93 16.75 6.93
C ALA A 494 14.62 16.18 8.33
N ALA A 495 14.02 17.00 9.17
CA ALA A 495 13.63 16.59 10.50
C ALA A 495 12.27 15.87 10.45
N ASP A 496 12.26 14.69 9.81
CA ASP A 496 11.17 13.73 9.85
C ASP A 496 11.52 12.70 10.93
N ILE A 497 10.79 12.72 12.04
CA ILE A 497 11.16 12.00 13.27
C ILE A 497 9.93 11.34 13.87
N THR A 498 10.09 10.09 14.31
CA THR A 498 9.10 9.37 15.10
C THR A 498 9.69 9.06 16.48
N ILE A 499 8.94 9.42 17.52
CA ILE A 499 9.30 9.17 18.91
C ILE A 499 8.26 8.25 19.52
N PHE A 500 8.72 7.16 20.14
CA PHE A 500 7.81 6.16 20.70
C PHE A 500 8.34 5.52 21.99
N ASP A 501 7.40 5.01 22.78
CA ASP A 501 7.65 4.17 23.94
C ASP A 501 7.83 2.73 23.46
N PHE A 502 9.03 2.16 23.63
CA PHE A 502 9.36 0.81 23.16
C PHE A 502 8.57 -0.28 23.88
N ASP A 503 8.22 -0.08 25.14
CA ASP A 503 7.47 -1.06 25.92
C ASP A 503 5.99 -1.12 25.50
N ARG A 504 5.49 -0.05 24.91
CA ARG A 504 4.09 0.09 24.50
C ARG A 504 3.83 -0.02 23.01
N ILE A 505 4.83 0.29 22.17
CA ILE A 505 4.61 0.35 20.72
C ILE A 505 3.99 -0.93 20.17
N ASP A 506 2.84 -0.77 19.51
CA ASP A 506 2.10 -1.87 18.89
C ASP A 506 1.05 -1.37 17.88
N SER A 507 0.44 -2.31 17.19
CA SER A 507 -0.75 -2.12 16.37
C SER A 507 -1.71 -3.29 16.60
N PRO A 508 -3.00 -3.03 16.84
CA PRO A 508 -3.99 -4.09 16.95
C PRO A 508 -3.97 -5.02 15.74
N GLU A 509 -4.15 -6.31 15.98
CA GLU A 509 -4.30 -7.29 14.89
C GLU A 509 -5.63 -7.12 14.16
N ARG A 510 -6.65 -6.65 14.88
CA ARG A 510 -8.00 -6.43 14.34
C ARG A 510 -8.25 -4.95 14.12
N PRO A 511 -8.64 -4.57 12.90
CA PRO A 511 -9.03 -3.20 12.61
C PRO A 511 -10.40 -2.86 13.22
N GLU A 512 -10.59 -1.55 13.45
CA GLU A 512 -11.88 -0.95 13.84
C GLU A 512 -12.63 -0.46 12.61
N VAL A 513 -13.96 -0.48 12.66
CA VAL A 513 -14.83 0.11 11.63
C VAL A 513 -15.02 1.59 11.93
N ARG A 514 -14.76 2.46 10.97
CA ARG A 514 -15.15 3.87 10.99
C ARG A 514 -16.02 4.23 9.80
N ARG A 515 -16.83 5.28 9.96
CA ARG A 515 -17.71 5.84 8.92
C ARG A 515 -17.40 7.33 8.73
N ASP A 516 -16.15 7.63 8.48
CA ASP A 516 -15.58 8.98 8.40
C ASP A 516 -15.11 9.36 6.98
N PHE A 517 -15.34 8.49 6.01
CA PHE A 517 -15.13 8.81 4.60
C PHE A 517 -16.26 9.68 4.02
N PRO A 518 -16.04 10.38 2.90
CA PRO A 518 -17.05 11.19 2.23
C PRO A 518 -18.39 10.47 2.13
N GLY A 519 -19.48 11.17 2.52
CA GLY A 519 -20.82 10.60 2.56
C GLY A 519 -21.09 9.58 3.67
N GLY A 520 -20.22 9.49 4.69
CA GLY A 520 -20.31 8.49 5.76
C GLY A 520 -19.83 7.10 5.32
N GLY A 521 -18.99 7.03 4.30
CA GLY A 521 -18.41 5.78 3.80
C GLY A 521 -17.67 5.00 4.88
N ARG A 522 -17.85 3.67 4.88
CA ARG A 522 -17.19 2.74 5.81
C ARG A 522 -15.73 2.55 5.43
N ARG A 523 -14.86 2.50 6.43
CA ARG A 523 -13.50 1.99 6.30
C ARG A 523 -13.04 1.24 7.55
N LEU A 524 -12.02 0.42 7.38
CA LEU A 524 -11.27 -0.19 8.47
C LEU A 524 -10.07 0.68 8.82
N VAL A 525 -9.81 0.84 10.11
CA VAL A 525 -8.66 1.58 10.63
C VAL A 525 -7.97 0.81 11.74
N THR A 526 -6.68 1.03 11.91
CA THR A 526 -5.92 0.58 13.10
C THR A 526 -5.35 1.79 13.82
N GLN A 527 -5.45 1.81 15.14
CA GLN A 527 -4.78 2.78 15.99
C GLN A 527 -3.36 2.32 16.30
N ALA A 528 -2.46 3.26 16.53
CA ALA A 528 -1.13 2.95 17.05
C ALA A 528 -1.13 3.09 18.56
N ASP A 529 -0.50 2.13 19.24
CA ASP A 529 -0.09 2.28 20.63
C ASP A 529 1.37 2.72 20.71
N GLY A 530 1.73 3.47 21.74
CA GLY A 530 3.10 3.84 22.07
C GLY A 530 3.76 4.89 21.16
N ILE A 531 3.09 5.40 20.11
CA ILE A 531 3.60 6.56 19.36
C ILE A 531 3.36 7.83 20.19
N GLU A 532 4.43 8.49 20.65
CA GLU A 532 4.36 9.70 21.45
C GLU A 532 4.40 10.96 20.58
N TYR A 533 5.30 11.02 19.60
CA TYR A 533 5.37 12.16 18.67
C TYR A 533 5.65 11.71 17.25
N THR A 534 4.96 12.35 16.31
CA THR A 534 5.28 12.32 14.88
C THR A 534 5.65 13.73 14.45
N ILE A 535 6.87 13.92 13.97
CA ILE A 535 7.43 15.21 13.55
C ILE A 535 7.73 15.11 12.05
N VAL A 536 7.24 16.07 11.28
CA VAL A 536 7.40 16.11 9.82
C VAL A 536 7.98 17.46 9.43
N ASN A 537 9.09 17.44 8.68
CA ASN A 537 9.79 18.66 8.28
C ASN A 537 10.02 19.63 9.47
N GLY A 538 10.35 19.09 10.65
CA GLY A 538 10.66 19.83 11.87
C GLY A 538 9.46 20.35 12.67
N LYS A 539 8.23 20.07 12.26
CA LYS A 539 7.02 20.46 12.97
C LYS A 539 6.29 19.24 13.53
N VAL A 540 5.84 19.36 14.78
CA VAL A 540 5.08 18.29 15.43
C VAL A 540 3.71 18.18 14.79
N LEU A 541 3.46 17.04 14.14
CA LEU A 541 2.17 16.70 13.54
C LEU A 541 1.23 16.09 14.58
N TYR A 542 1.74 15.11 15.33
CA TYR A 542 1.02 14.48 16.44
C TYR A 542 1.80 14.61 17.76
N ASP A 543 1.10 14.91 18.83
CA ASP A 543 1.55 14.94 20.21
C ASP A 543 0.67 13.98 21.01
N ARG A 544 1.20 12.81 21.40
CA ARG A 544 0.49 11.73 22.12
C ARG A 544 -0.86 11.39 21.50
N GLY A 545 -0.84 11.10 20.21
CA GLY A 545 -2.02 10.73 19.44
C GLY A 545 -2.97 11.87 19.07
N ARG A 546 -2.67 13.12 19.48
CA ARG A 546 -3.49 14.30 19.16
C ARG A 546 -2.85 15.10 18.02
N HIS A 547 -3.62 15.34 16.98
CA HIS A 547 -3.20 16.24 15.88
C HIS A 547 -3.06 17.68 16.40
N THR A 548 -1.94 18.32 16.06
CA THR A 548 -1.61 19.68 16.54
C THR A 548 -2.26 20.80 15.74
N GLY A 549 -2.91 20.49 14.63
CA GLY A 549 -3.40 21.46 13.64
C GLY A 549 -2.38 21.79 12.54
N ALA A 550 -1.13 21.33 12.65
CA ALA A 550 -0.12 21.56 11.64
C ALA A 550 -0.29 20.63 10.43
N LEU A 551 0.00 21.13 9.22
CA LEU A 551 0.09 20.36 7.98
C LEU A 551 1.49 20.57 7.36
N PRO A 552 2.54 20.00 7.97
CA PRO A 552 3.92 20.26 7.58
C PRO A 552 4.41 19.43 6.41
N GLY A 553 3.62 18.48 5.92
CA GLY A 553 3.96 17.60 4.82
C GLY A 553 4.13 18.32 3.49
N ARG A 554 4.85 17.70 2.60
CA ARG A 554 5.15 18.25 1.26
C ARG A 554 5.03 17.16 0.21
N VAL A 555 4.69 17.59 -1.02
CA VAL A 555 4.92 16.77 -2.20
C VAL A 555 6.43 16.70 -2.42
N LEU A 556 6.99 15.51 -2.24
CA LEU A 556 8.40 15.25 -2.51
C LEU A 556 8.60 15.17 -4.03
N ARG A 557 9.73 15.71 -4.48
CA ARG A 557 10.07 15.68 -5.90
C ARG A 557 11.38 14.94 -6.11
N SER A 558 11.36 13.89 -6.94
CA SER A 558 12.55 13.20 -7.40
C SER A 558 13.33 14.09 -8.37
N GLY A 559 14.64 13.88 -8.47
CA GLY A 559 15.49 14.60 -9.40
C GLY A 559 16.93 14.09 -9.32
N PRO A 560 17.79 14.46 -10.28
CA PRO A 560 19.21 14.11 -10.24
C PRO A 560 19.85 14.60 -8.93
N ALA A 561 20.77 13.83 -8.39
CA ALA A 561 21.42 14.12 -7.10
C ALA A 561 22.10 15.52 -7.03
N THR A 562 22.41 16.12 -8.17
CA THR A 562 23.04 17.44 -8.29
C THR A 562 22.06 18.61 -8.31
N ALA A 563 20.75 18.37 -8.49
CA ALA A 563 19.74 19.42 -8.65
C ALA A 563 19.15 19.94 -7.32
N ARG A 564 19.57 19.38 -6.18
CA ARG A 564 19.04 19.73 -4.84
C ARG A 564 20.09 20.54 -4.06
N ARG A 565 20.28 21.79 -4.43
CA ARG A 565 20.97 22.80 -3.60
C ARG A 565 19.97 23.66 -2.82
#